data_ba05082f76e957cf42985d16400bc495
#
_entry.id   ba05082f76e957cf42985d16400bc495
#
_cell.length_a   1.000
_cell.length_b   1.000
_cell.length_c   1.000
_cell.angle_alpha   90.00
_cell.angle_beta   90.00
_cell.angle_gamma   90.00
#
_symmetry.space_group_name_H-M   'P 1'
#
loop_
_entity.id
_entity.type
_entity.pdbx_description
1 polymer ?
#
loop_
_entity_poly.entity_id
_entity_poly.type
_entity_poly.pdbx_seq_one_letter_code
_entity_poly.pdbx_strand_id
1 'polypeptide(L)'
;FRAVEPTTSAKTRISYAYDIRVFFHFLIENNPIYHDYTTTQFTLQDLERVEPIDIEEYLEYLKVYKADDNQVITNGEKGLARKFSSLRSFYRYFYRHQMIEKNPTIFVDMPKLHDKAIIRLDIDEVALLLDYVENCGKELTGQKKVYYEKTKTRDLAILTLLLGTGIRVSEC
;
A
#
# COMPACT_ATOMS: atom_id res chain seq x y z
N PHE A 1 0.71 -15.04 13.17
CA PHE A 1 0.67 -13.58 13.34
C PHE A 1 -0.71 -13.17 13.86
N ARG A 2 -0.91 -13.28 15.19
CA ARG A 2 -2.21 -12.97 15.84
C ARG A 2 -2.41 -11.47 16.12
N ALA A 3 -1.37 -10.66 15.96
CA ALA A 3 -1.40 -9.21 16.25
C ALA A 3 -2.19 -8.37 15.22
N VAL A 4 -2.73 -8.99 14.19
CA VAL A 4 -3.62 -8.33 13.22
C VAL A 4 -5.00 -8.97 13.37
N GLU A 5 -6.03 -8.11 13.45
CA GLU A 5 -7.41 -8.56 13.71
C GLU A 5 -7.84 -9.74 12.83
N PRO A 6 -8.55 -10.75 13.37
CA PRO A 6 -8.96 -11.95 12.65
C PRO A 6 -9.81 -11.67 11.40
N THR A 7 -10.41 -10.48 11.34
CA THR A 7 -11.28 -10.02 10.24
C THR A 7 -10.51 -9.60 8.99
N THR A 8 -9.17 -9.47 9.06
CA THR A 8 -8.36 -9.06 7.91
C THR A 8 -8.01 -10.23 7.01
N SER A 9 -7.95 -9.99 5.69
CA SER A 9 -7.56 -11.00 4.72
C SER A 9 -6.14 -11.52 4.96
N ALA A 10 -5.86 -12.77 4.55
CA ALA A 10 -4.51 -13.33 4.65
C ALA A 10 -3.44 -12.45 3.97
N LYS A 11 -3.78 -11.86 2.81
CA LYS A 11 -2.90 -10.95 2.07
C LYS A 11 -2.59 -9.67 2.88
N THR A 12 -3.59 -9.11 3.54
CA THR A 12 -3.40 -7.93 4.41
C THR A 12 -2.48 -8.26 5.60
N ARG A 13 -2.67 -9.42 6.22
CA ARG A 13 -1.82 -9.86 7.35
C ARG A 13 -0.36 -10.02 6.94
N ILE A 14 -0.11 -10.61 5.76
CA ILE A 14 1.25 -10.73 5.22
C ILE A 14 1.85 -9.33 4.96
N SER A 15 1.10 -8.43 4.33
CA SER A 15 1.57 -7.06 4.09
C SER A 15 1.91 -6.32 5.38
N TYR A 16 1.10 -6.47 6.43
CA TYR A 16 1.38 -5.88 7.74
C TYR A 16 2.61 -6.50 8.41
N ALA A 17 2.83 -7.81 8.26
CA ALA A 17 4.03 -8.46 8.75
C ALA A 17 5.31 -7.90 8.11
N TYR A 18 5.27 -7.65 6.79
CA TYR A 18 6.38 -6.99 6.10
C TYR A 18 6.61 -5.56 6.59
N ASP A 19 5.53 -4.79 6.83
CA ASP A 19 5.67 -3.43 7.35
C ASP A 19 6.30 -3.40 8.75
N ILE A 20 5.92 -4.34 9.63
CA ILE A 20 6.50 -4.46 10.97
C ILE A 20 7.97 -4.93 10.89
N ARG A 21 8.30 -5.81 9.95
CA ARG A 21 9.69 -6.19 9.71
C ARG A 21 10.55 -4.97 9.32
N VAL A 22 10.05 -4.09 8.45
CA VAL A 22 10.74 -2.84 8.08
C VAL A 22 10.96 -1.95 9.32
N PHE A 23 9.99 -1.88 10.23
CA PHE A 23 10.14 -1.14 11.48
C PHE A 23 11.26 -1.71 12.37
N PHE A 24 11.33 -3.03 12.52
CA PHE A 24 12.40 -3.65 13.30
C PHE A 24 13.77 -3.49 12.65
N HIS A 25 13.87 -3.54 11.32
CA HIS A 25 15.12 -3.21 10.62
C HIS A 25 15.55 -1.77 10.88
N PHE A 26 14.62 -0.81 10.82
CA PHE A 26 14.91 0.57 11.17
C PHE A 26 15.47 0.70 12.59
N LEU A 27 14.86 0.05 13.59
CA LEU A 27 15.36 0.08 14.97
C LEU A 27 16.77 -0.53 15.09
N ILE A 28 17.06 -1.62 14.39
CA ILE A 28 18.38 -2.26 14.38
C ILE A 28 19.44 -1.33 13.79
N GLU A 29 19.10 -0.62 12.71
CA GLU A 29 20.05 0.24 12.01
C GLU A 29 20.27 1.58 12.70
N ASN A 30 19.27 2.13 13.38
CA ASN A 30 19.28 3.52 13.84
C ASN A 30 19.26 3.66 15.36
N ASN A 31 18.88 2.64 16.12
CA ASN A 31 18.87 2.71 17.58
C ASN A 31 19.99 1.84 18.17
N PRO A 32 20.97 2.43 18.88
CA PRO A 32 22.14 1.72 19.42
C PRO A 32 21.78 0.54 20.36
N ILE A 33 20.60 0.59 21.01
CA ILE A 33 20.13 -0.48 21.90
C ILE A 33 19.92 -1.80 21.15
N TYR A 34 19.56 -1.74 19.86
CA TYR A 34 19.16 -2.90 19.06
C TYR A 34 20.18 -3.29 17.99
N HIS A 35 21.36 -2.66 17.98
CA HIS A 35 22.36 -2.84 16.90
C HIS A 35 22.78 -4.30 16.70
N ASP A 36 22.82 -5.10 17.76
CA ASP A 36 23.20 -6.52 17.72
C ASP A 36 21.98 -7.46 17.58
N TYR A 37 20.77 -6.91 17.40
CA TYR A 37 19.56 -7.71 17.31
C TYR A 37 19.32 -8.22 15.87
N THR A 38 18.60 -9.34 15.81
CA THR A 38 17.90 -9.75 14.58
C THR A 38 16.41 -9.44 14.71
N THR A 39 15.68 -9.34 13.61
CA THR A 39 14.24 -9.03 13.62
C THR A 39 13.37 -10.03 14.39
N THR A 40 13.92 -11.18 14.75
CA THR A 40 13.22 -12.25 15.51
C THR A 40 13.49 -12.22 17.01
N GLN A 41 14.41 -11.38 17.48
CA GLN A 41 14.82 -11.30 18.89
C GLN A 41 14.03 -10.28 19.70
N PHE A 42 13.25 -9.41 19.03
CA PHE A 42 12.45 -8.40 19.72
C PHE A 42 11.43 -9.04 20.67
N THR A 43 11.42 -8.57 21.90
CA THR A 43 10.52 -9.00 22.97
C THR A 43 9.45 -7.93 23.25
N LEU A 44 8.48 -8.25 24.10
CA LEU A 44 7.49 -7.27 24.56
C LEU A 44 8.12 -6.12 25.34
N GLN A 45 9.18 -6.41 26.12
CA GLN A 45 9.92 -5.37 26.85
C GLN A 45 10.60 -4.37 25.88
N ASP A 46 11.08 -4.85 24.75
CA ASP A 46 11.68 -3.97 23.74
C ASP A 46 10.63 -3.07 23.10
N LEU A 47 9.41 -3.58 22.90
CA LEU A 47 8.28 -2.75 22.41
C LEU A 47 7.91 -1.63 23.38
N GLU A 48 8.05 -1.84 24.69
CA GLU A 48 7.80 -0.83 25.73
C GLU A 48 8.89 0.24 25.82
N ARG A 49 10.10 -0.06 25.35
CA ARG A 49 11.21 0.89 25.30
C ARG A 49 11.15 1.85 24.11
N VAL A 50 10.39 1.48 23.09
CA VAL A 50 10.19 2.37 21.93
C VAL A 50 9.45 3.62 22.38
N GLU A 51 10.00 4.77 22.05
CA GLU A 51 9.43 6.06 22.37
C GLU A 51 8.73 6.69 21.15
N PRO A 52 7.84 7.69 21.35
CA PRO A 52 7.20 8.38 20.22
C PRO A 52 8.20 8.95 19.20
N ILE A 53 9.35 9.42 19.68
CA ILE A 53 10.41 9.98 18.82
C ILE A 53 11.00 8.93 17.87
N ASP A 54 11.18 7.69 18.32
CA ASP A 54 11.63 6.59 17.44
C ASP A 54 10.67 6.36 16.27
N ILE A 55 9.37 6.57 16.54
CA ILE A 55 8.33 6.40 15.50
C ILE A 55 8.32 7.59 14.53
N GLU A 56 8.55 8.81 15.02
CA GLU A 56 8.69 10.00 14.17
C GLU A 56 9.91 9.85 13.24
N GLU A 57 11.05 9.43 13.78
CA GLU A 57 12.26 9.14 13.00
C GLU A 57 12.02 7.99 11.99
N TYR A 58 11.28 6.96 12.38
CA TYR A 58 10.87 5.89 11.46
C TYR A 58 10.01 6.43 10.30
N LEU A 59 9.11 7.36 10.54
CA LEU A 59 8.30 7.97 9.48
C LEU A 59 9.16 8.78 8.50
N GLU A 60 10.20 9.47 8.99
CA GLU A 60 11.17 10.16 8.14
C GLU A 60 12.01 9.15 7.33
N TYR A 61 12.53 8.11 7.97
CA TYR A 61 13.26 7.02 7.33
C TYR A 61 12.46 6.39 6.20
N LEU A 62 11.16 6.16 6.40
CA LEU A 62 10.29 5.57 5.40
C LEU A 62 10.15 6.37 4.11
N LYS A 63 10.41 7.68 4.11
CA LYS A 63 10.33 8.50 2.90
C LYS A 63 11.29 7.99 1.83
N VAL A 64 12.52 7.64 2.24
CA VAL A 64 13.55 7.05 1.37
C VAL A 64 14.38 6.08 2.20
N TYR A 65 14.34 4.79 1.91
CA TYR A 65 15.16 3.79 2.58
C TYR A 65 15.65 2.72 1.61
N LYS A 66 16.66 1.96 2.02
CA LYS A 66 17.16 0.81 1.27
C LYS A 66 16.51 -0.47 1.79
N ALA A 67 16.02 -1.30 0.87
CA ALA A 67 15.58 -2.65 1.20
C ALA A 67 16.77 -3.63 1.32
N ASP A 68 16.50 -4.84 1.80
CA ASP A 68 17.51 -5.89 2.00
C ASP A 68 18.32 -6.22 0.74
N ASP A 69 17.76 -5.98 -0.45
CA ASP A 69 18.40 -6.16 -1.77
C ASP A 69 19.09 -4.91 -2.30
N ASN A 70 19.36 -3.92 -1.45
CA ASN A 70 19.91 -2.61 -1.78
C ASN A 70 19.05 -1.75 -2.73
N GLN A 71 17.82 -2.13 -3.03
CA GLN A 71 16.93 -1.27 -3.79
C GLN A 71 16.50 -0.06 -2.95
N VAL A 72 16.55 1.12 -3.56
CA VAL A 72 16.04 2.35 -2.93
C VAL A 72 14.53 2.37 -3.06
N ILE A 73 13.84 2.33 -1.92
CA ILE A 73 12.38 2.42 -1.85
C ILE A 73 12.00 3.83 -1.42
N THR A 74 11.11 4.45 -2.18
CA THR A 74 10.49 5.73 -1.84
C THR A 74 9.01 5.53 -1.56
N ASN A 75 8.50 6.13 -0.49
CA ASN A 75 7.08 6.09 -0.16
C ASN A 75 6.45 7.47 -0.28
N GLY A 76 5.37 7.56 -1.04
CA GLY A 76 4.50 8.74 -0.99
C GLY A 76 3.60 8.71 0.24
N GLU A 77 2.84 9.79 0.46
CA GLU A 77 1.97 9.99 1.64
C GLU A 77 1.07 8.79 1.97
N LYS A 78 0.41 8.20 0.96
CA LYS A 78 -0.45 7.01 1.14
C LYS A 78 0.33 5.78 1.61
N GLY A 79 1.57 5.62 1.13
CA GLY A 79 2.46 4.55 1.55
C GLY A 79 2.90 4.70 3.01
N LEU A 80 3.28 5.91 3.41
CA LEU A 80 3.62 6.25 4.79
C LEU A 80 2.45 6.01 5.73
N ALA A 81 1.27 6.55 5.40
CA ALA A 81 0.06 6.38 6.20
C ALA A 81 -0.33 4.90 6.36
N ARG A 82 -0.20 4.10 5.30
CA ARG A 82 -0.47 2.65 5.35
C ARG A 82 0.51 1.93 6.28
N LYS A 83 1.82 2.18 6.15
CA LYS A 83 2.85 1.57 6.99
C LYS A 83 2.69 1.97 8.47
N PHE A 84 2.37 3.23 8.73
CA PHE A 84 2.08 3.69 10.09
C PHE A 84 0.79 3.07 10.65
N SER A 85 -0.24 2.90 9.83
CA SER A 85 -1.48 2.21 10.24
C SER A 85 -1.23 0.75 10.63
N SER A 86 -0.31 0.04 9.95
CA SER A 86 0.07 -1.32 10.33
C SER A 86 0.79 -1.35 11.68
N LEU A 87 1.69 -0.38 11.93
CA LEU A 87 2.38 -0.24 13.22
C LEU A 87 1.40 0.11 14.36
N ARG A 88 0.46 1.05 14.12
CA ARG A 88 -0.60 1.37 15.10
C ARG A 88 -1.48 0.16 15.43
N SER A 89 -1.84 -0.64 14.43
CA SER A 89 -2.61 -1.87 14.64
C SER A 89 -1.84 -2.90 15.46
N PHE A 90 -0.53 -3.02 15.22
CA PHE A 90 0.36 -3.91 15.94
C PHE A 90 0.46 -3.52 17.43
N TYR A 91 0.80 -2.27 17.75
CA TYR A 91 0.87 -1.78 19.12
C TYR A 91 -0.48 -1.84 19.82
N ARG A 92 -1.57 -1.46 19.12
CA ARG A 92 -2.92 -1.53 19.67
C ARG A 92 -3.33 -2.93 20.09
N TYR A 93 -2.93 -3.96 19.34
CA TYR A 93 -3.20 -5.34 19.70
C TYR A 93 -2.58 -5.69 21.08
N PHE A 94 -1.28 -5.48 21.25
CA PHE A 94 -0.59 -5.81 22.49
C PHE A 94 -1.10 -4.96 23.68
N TYR A 95 -1.33 -3.69 23.45
CA TYR A 95 -1.86 -2.77 24.47
C TYR A 95 -3.27 -3.16 24.92
N ARG A 96 -4.19 -3.49 24.01
CA ARG A 96 -5.55 -3.94 24.35
C ARG A 96 -5.58 -5.28 25.11
N HIS A 97 -4.62 -6.14 24.85
CA HIS A 97 -4.47 -7.40 25.59
C HIS A 97 -3.64 -7.27 26.86
N GLN A 98 -3.31 -6.04 27.28
CA GLN A 98 -2.52 -5.75 28.49
C GLN A 98 -1.18 -6.51 28.51
N MET A 99 -0.59 -6.74 27.35
CA MET A 99 0.72 -7.39 27.20
C MET A 99 1.85 -6.36 27.23
N ILE A 100 1.53 -5.08 27.00
CA ILE A 100 2.38 -3.91 27.15
C ILE A 100 1.61 -2.83 27.88
N GLU A 101 2.30 -2.00 28.68
CA GLU A 101 1.69 -0.92 29.45
C GLU A 101 1.63 0.39 28.67
N LYS A 102 2.48 0.55 27.65
CA LYS A 102 2.60 1.77 26.88
C LYS A 102 2.33 1.52 25.39
N ASN A 103 1.72 2.49 24.75
CA ASN A 103 1.54 2.50 23.29
C ASN A 103 2.03 3.84 22.73
N PRO A 104 3.28 3.91 22.24
CA PRO A 104 3.88 5.15 21.76
C PRO A 104 3.19 5.70 20.49
N THR A 105 2.51 4.85 19.72
CA THR A 105 1.85 5.28 18.48
C THR A 105 0.66 6.21 18.70
N ILE A 106 0.17 6.34 19.94
CA ILE A 106 -0.95 7.23 20.25
C ILE A 106 -0.50 8.70 20.19
N PHE A 107 0.76 8.96 20.49
CA PHE A 107 1.33 10.30 20.59
C PHE A 107 1.87 10.83 19.25
N VAL A 108 1.87 10.00 18.21
CA VAL A 108 2.37 10.36 16.87
C VAL A 108 1.20 10.59 15.92
N ASP A 109 1.21 11.73 15.25
CA ASP A 109 0.18 12.09 14.29
C ASP A 109 0.24 11.23 13.01
N MET A 110 -0.92 11.01 12.41
CA MET A 110 -0.98 10.37 11.09
C MET A 110 -0.36 11.28 10.04
N PRO A 111 0.46 10.73 9.11
CA PRO A 111 0.93 11.48 7.96
C PRO A 111 -0.23 12.14 7.23
N LYS A 112 -0.10 13.44 6.95
CA LYS A 112 -1.12 14.19 6.20
C LYS A 112 -1.24 13.61 4.79
N LEU A 113 -2.47 13.39 4.37
CA LEU A 113 -2.80 12.98 3.02
C LEU A 113 -3.33 14.18 2.26
N HIS A 114 -2.71 14.52 1.17
CA HIS A 114 -3.26 15.52 0.27
C HIS A 114 -4.17 14.83 -0.73
N ASP A 115 -5.41 15.27 -0.81
CA ASP A 115 -6.35 14.78 -1.80
C ASP A 115 -5.88 15.18 -3.19
N LYS A 116 -5.55 14.17 -4.00
CA LYS A 116 -5.35 14.39 -5.43
C LYS A 116 -6.72 14.42 -6.08
N ALA A 117 -6.98 15.44 -6.91
CA ALA A 117 -8.18 15.46 -7.74
C ALA A 117 -8.29 14.12 -8.49
N ILE A 118 -9.44 13.48 -8.35
CA ILE A 118 -9.72 12.24 -9.08
C ILE A 118 -9.97 12.66 -10.53
N ILE A 119 -9.03 12.31 -11.41
CA ILE A 119 -9.22 12.46 -12.85
C ILE A 119 -10.22 11.38 -13.25
N ARG A 120 -11.37 11.81 -13.72
CA ARG A 120 -12.45 10.97 -14.24
C ARG A 120 -12.85 11.48 -15.61
N LEU A 121 -13.22 10.56 -16.47
CA LEU A 121 -13.80 10.90 -17.76
C LEU A 121 -15.21 11.43 -17.53
N ASP A 122 -15.57 12.48 -18.26
CA ASP A 122 -16.95 12.90 -18.37
C ASP A 122 -17.71 12.10 -19.45
N ILE A 123 -19.00 12.38 -19.62
CA ILE A 123 -19.87 11.62 -20.54
C ILE A 123 -19.37 11.74 -21.98
N ASP A 124 -18.93 12.93 -22.39
CA ASP A 124 -18.46 13.18 -23.76
C ASP A 124 -17.13 12.50 -24.02
N GLU A 125 -16.23 12.50 -23.05
CA GLU A 125 -14.94 11.78 -23.11
C GLU A 125 -15.13 10.26 -23.16
N VAL A 126 -16.11 9.71 -22.41
CA VAL A 126 -16.49 8.29 -22.49
C VAL A 126 -17.03 7.96 -23.88
N ALA A 127 -17.88 8.80 -24.45
CA ALA A 127 -18.41 8.59 -25.78
C ALA A 127 -17.30 8.61 -26.86
N LEU A 128 -16.37 9.57 -26.77
CA LEU A 128 -15.20 9.63 -27.65
C LEU A 128 -14.29 8.38 -27.49
N LEU A 129 -14.07 7.91 -26.28
CA LEU A 129 -13.28 6.70 -26.04
C LEU A 129 -13.91 5.47 -26.70
N LEU A 130 -15.22 5.28 -26.54
CA LEU A 130 -15.92 4.14 -27.12
C LEU A 130 -15.94 4.23 -28.66
N ASP A 131 -16.20 5.42 -29.22
CA ASP A 131 -16.14 5.65 -30.68
C ASP A 131 -14.73 5.37 -31.23
N TYR A 132 -13.68 5.82 -30.52
CA TYR A 132 -12.32 5.53 -30.92
C TYR A 132 -12.04 4.01 -30.94
N VAL A 133 -12.40 3.29 -29.88
CA VAL A 133 -12.21 1.83 -29.83
C VAL A 133 -12.98 1.12 -30.94
N GLU A 134 -14.13 1.62 -31.32
CA GLU A 134 -14.94 1.08 -32.41
C GLU A 134 -14.37 1.36 -33.79
N ASN A 135 -13.74 2.52 -34.01
CA ASN A 135 -13.40 3.03 -35.32
C ASN A 135 -11.91 3.17 -35.63
N CYS A 136 -10.99 3.04 -34.63
CA CYS A 136 -9.56 3.26 -34.83
C CYS A 136 -8.89 2.29 -35.82
N GLY A 137 -9.55 1.20 -36.16
CA GLY A 137 -9.06 0.25 -37.18
C GLY A 137 -8.87 0.86 -38.56
N LYS A 138 -9.52 2.02 -38.86
CA LYS A 138 -9.33 2.75 -40.12
C LYS A 138 -7.93 3.35 -40.26
N GLU A 139 -7.27 3.65 -39.15
CA GLU A 139 -5.94 4.24 -39.07
C GLU A 139 -4.83 3.17 -38.93
N LEU A 140 -5.21 1.92 -38.67
CA LEU A 140 -4.28 0.83 -38.46
C LEU A 140 -3.94 0.12 -39.78
N THR A 141 -2.67 -0.32 -39.89
CA THR A 141 -2.17 -1.06 -41.04
C THR A 141 -1.47 -2.35 -40.62
N GLY A 142 -1.33 -3.29 -41.55
CA GLY A 142 -0.58 -4.53 -41.37
C GLY A 142 -1.12 -5.39 -40.22
N GLN A 143 -0.22 -5.98 -39.45
CA GLN A 143 -0.57 -6.93 -38.39
C GLN A 143 -1.39 -6.31 -37.26
N LYS A 144 -1.22 -5.02 -36.99
CA LYS A 144 -2.01 -4.29 -35.98
C LYS A 144 -3.50 -4.24 -36.36
N LYS A 145 -3.80 -4.05 -37.65
CA LYS A 145 -5.19 -4.06 -38.15
C LYS A 145 -5.83 -5.44 -38.01
N VAL A 146 -5.12 -6.50 -38.33
CA VAL A 146 -5.61 -7.87 -38.20
C VAL A 146 -5.91 -8.21 -36.74
N TYR A 147 -5.04 -7.80 -35.82
CA TYR A 147 -5.24 -8.00 -34.38
C TYR A 147 -6.46 -7.23 -33.88
N TYR A 148 -6.57 -5.94 -34.24
CA TYR A 148 -7.71 -5.11 -33.89
C TYR A 148 -9.05 -5.71 -34.34
N GLU A 149 -9.16 -6.15 -35.60
CA GLU A 149 -10.40 -6.74 -36.13
C GLU A 149 -10.81 -8.00 -35.36
N LYS A 150 -9.85 -8.76 -34.83
CA LYS A 150 -10.12 -9.95 -34.01
C LYS A 150 -10.58 -9.61 -32.59
N THR A 151 -10.13 -8.51 -32.01
CA THR A 151 -10.35 -8.19 -30.60
C THR A 151 -11.38 -7.09 -30.37
N LYS A 152 -11.67 -6.26 -31.39
CA LYS A 152 -12.52 -5.09 -31.35
C LYS A 152 -13.83 -5.29 -30.57
N THR A 153 -14.60 -6.31 -30.95
CA THR A 153 -15.92 -6.57 -30.32
C THR A 153 -15.80 -6.93 -28.86
N ARG A 154 -14.77 -7.73 -28.51
CA ARG A 154 -14.48 -8.10 -27.11
C ARG A 154 -14.08 -6.88 -26.31
N ASP A 155 -13.17 -6.08 -26.83
CA ASP A 155 -12.60 -4.93 -26.13
C ASP A 155 -13.66 -3.85 -25.91
N LEU A 156 -14.52 -3.61 -26.93
CA LEU A 156 -15.66 -2.73 -26.81
C LEU A 156 -16.68 -3.23 -25.77
N ALA A 157 -16.99 -4.51 -25.78
CA ALA A 157 -17.92 -5.09 -24.81
C ALA A 157 -17.39 -4.98 -23.37
N ILE A 158 -16.10 -5.25 -23.14
CA ILE A 158 -15.46 -5.11 -21.81
C ILE A 158 -15.52 -3.65 -21.35
N LEU A 159 -15.14 -2.69 -22.19
CA LEU A 159 -15.16 -1.28 -21.83
C LEU A 159 -16.58 -0.79 -21.55
N THR A 160 -17.55 -1.15 -22.38
CA THR A 160 -18.95 -0.78 -22.17
C THR A 160 -19.48 -1.36 -20.85
N LEU A 161 -19.14 -2.61 -20.54
CA LEU A 161 -19.52 -3.24 -19.28
C LEU A 161 -18.92 -2.51 -18.08
N LEU A 162 -17.61 -2.26 -18.10
CA LEU A 162 -16.90 -1.60 -16.98
C LEU A 162 -17.39 -0.16 -16.76
N LEU A 163 -17.54 0.62 -17.85
CA LEU A 163 -17.98 2.01 -17.78
C LEU A 163 -19.46 2.13 -17.42
N GLY A 164 -20.32 1.22 -17.93
CA GLY A 164 -21.74 1.26 -17.67
C GLY A 164 -22.16 0.74 -16.30
N THR A 165 -21.38 -0.19 -15.71
CA THR A 165 -21.73 -0.81 -14.41
C THR A 165 -20.86 -0.34 -13.25
N GLY A 166 -19.66 0.19 -13.52
CA GLY A 166 -18.71 0.58 -12.49
C GLY A 166 -18.12 -0.58 -11.70
N ILE A 167 -18.27 -1.83 -12.17
CA ILE A 167 -17.65 -3.00 -11.53
C ILE A 167 -16.13 -2.94 -11.63
N ARG A 168 -15.43 -3.55 -10.66
CA ARG A 168 -13.97 -3.65 -10.71
C ARG A 168 -13.53 -4.68 -11.77
N VAL A 169 -12.36 -4.45 -12.37
CA VAL A 169 -11.77 -5.41 -13.33
C VAL A 169 -11.67 -6.83 -12.76
N SER A 170 -11.45 -6.97 -11.44
CA SER A 170 -11.40 -8.28 -10.76
C SER A 170 -12.77 -8.93 -10.56
N GLU A 171 -13.86 -8.23 -10.80
CA GLU A 171 -15.24 -8.70 -10.68
C GLU A 171 -15.83 -9.04 -12.06
N CYS A 172 -15.15 -8.66 -13.13
CA CYS A 172 -15.44 -9.00 -14.52
C CYS A 172 -14.81 -10.33 -14.90
#